data_85852060a96e144d0257a5fa1768bbab
#
_entry.id   85852060a96e144d0257a5fa1768bbab
#
_cell.length_a   1.000
_cell.length_b   1.000
_cell.length_c   1.000
_cell.angle_alpha   90.00
_cell.angle_beta   90.00
_cell.angle_gamma   90.00
#
_symmetry.space_group_name_H-M   'P 1'
#
loop_
_entity.id
_entity.type
_entity.pdbx_description
1 polymer ?
#
loop_
_entity_poly.entity_id
_entity_poly.type
_entity_poly.pdbx_seq_one_letter_code
_entity_poly.pdbx_strand_id
1 'polypeptide(L)'
;MNLQIKSHAAMDARMLDGRVALVTGSTSGIGLGIARALAAAGANVMLNGFGAAAEIARTKASIEADHGVKAGYSAADMTSPDAIAEMMAVTLVDLGRLDILVNNAGIQHVAPLDQFPAEKWDQILAINLSSAFHTTRLALPAMRKQRFGRIINVASAHGLVASPFKAAYVTAKHGIVGLTKVAALETAEDGITCNAICPGYVYTPLVEAQIDGQATAHGISRDQVIRDVLLAQQPNKRFAAVEEIGALTVFLASDAAASITGTALPVDGGWTAH
;
A
#
# COMPACT_ATOMS: atom_id res chain seq x y z
N MET A 1 -22.10 0.32 -33.58
CA MET A 1 -21.68 0.58 -32.22
C MET A 1 -20.62 1.67 -32.30
N ASN A 2 -21.00 2.96 -32.10
CA ASN A 2 -20.06 4.08 -32.19
C ASN A 2 -19.25 4.17 -30.86
N LEU A 3 -18.03 3.75 -30.91
CA LEU A 3 -17.07 4.05 -29.84
C LEU A 3 -16.70 5.55 -29.93
N GLN A 4 -17.32 6.36 -29.11
CA GLN A 4 -16.79 7.72 -28.86
C GLN A 4 -15.54 7.61 -28.00
N ILE A 5 -14.38 7.71 -28.62
CA ILE A 5 -13.11 7.93 -27.92
C ILE A 5 -13.16 9.37 -27.40
N LYS A 6 -13.45 9.54 -26.10
CA LYS A 6 -13.29 10.84 -25.44
C LYS A 6 -11.81 11.21 -25.49
N SER A 7 -11.50 12.37 -26.06
CA SER A 7 -10.14 12.92 -26.05
C SER A 7 -9.65 12.99 -24.61
N HIS A 8 -8.46 12.45 -24.35
CA HIS A 8 -7.79 12.57 -23.07
C HIS A 8 -7.37 14.03 -22.89
N ALA A 9 -8.20 14.81 -22.20
CA ALA A 9 -7.75 16.04 -21.57
C ALA A 9 -6.60 15.70 -20.59
N ALA A 10 -5.67 16.62 -20.38
CA ALA A 10 -4.63 16.50 -19.36
C ALA A 10 -5.23 15.93 -18.09
N MET A 11 -4.58 14.92 -17.48
CA MET A 11 -5.10 14.24 -16.27
C MET A 11 -5.53 15.31 -15.27
N ASP A 12 -6.83 15.37 -14.99
CA ASP A 12 -7.42 16.37 -14.10
C ASP A 12 -6.73 16.25 -12.73
N ALA A 13 -6.23 17.36 -12.20
CA ALA A 13 -5.48 17.38 -10.95
C ALA A 13 -6.32 16.80 -9.76
N ARG A 14 -7.64 16.75 -9.89
CA ARG A 14 -8.59 16.23 -8.88
C ARG A 14 -9.42 15.05 -9.38
N MET A 15 -8.78 14.11 -10.08
CA MET A 15 -9.46 12.95 -10.69
C MET A 15 -10.18 12.01 -9.70
N LEU A 16 -9.93 12.14 -8.40
CA LEU A 16 -10.56 11.35 -7.33
C LEU A 16 -11.52 12.19 -6.47
N ASP A 17 -11.95 13.34 -6.97
CA ASP A 17 -12.85 14.23 -6.22
C ASP A 17 -14.14 13.50 -5.81
N GLY A 18 -14.57 13.68 -4.54
CA GLY A 18 -15.73 12.99 -3.97
C GLY A 18 -15.54 11.49 -3.67
N ARG A 19 -14.39 10.89 -3.96
CA ARG A 19 -14.05 9.53 -3.56
C ARG A 19 -13.58 9.47 -2.12
N VAL A 20 -13.65 8.28 -1.53
CA VAL A 20 -13.14 7.98 -0.18
C VAL A 20 -12.15 6.84 -0.25
N ALA A 21 -10.97 7.05 0.31
CA ALA A 21 -9.90 6.08 0.41
C ALA A 21 -9.63 5.69 1.87
N LEU A 22 -9.48 4.40 2.14
CA LEU A 22 -8.89 3.87 3.37
C LEU A 22 -7.50 3.35 3.06
N VAL A 23 -6.49 3.81 3.81
CA VAL A 23 -5.10 3.37 3.67
C VAL A 23 -4.62 2.78 4.99
N THR A 24 -4.34 1.48 5.02
CA THR A 24 -3.81 0.84 6.23
C THR A 24 -2.31 1.11 6.40
N GLY A 25 -1.85 1.26 7.67
CA GLY A 25 -0.45 1.58 7.96
C GLY A 25 -0.01 2.93 7.38
N SER A 26 -0.85 3.97 7.48
CA SER A 26 -0.66 5.25 6.79
C SER A 26 -0.28 6.42 7.72
N THR A 27 0.19 6.13 8.94
CA THR A 27 0.73 7.17 9.84
C THR A 27 2.18 7.56 9.51
N SER A 28 2.86 6.81 8.64
CA SER A 28 4.25 7.08 8.22
C SER A 28 4.59 6.41 6.88
N GLY A 29 5.78 6.66 6.37
CA GLY A 29 6.39 5.96 5.24
C GLY A 29 5.54 5.92 3.96
N ILE A 30 5.52 4.76 3.29
CA ILE A 30 4.81 4.55 2.03
C ILE A 30 3.31 4.83 2.18
N GLY A 31 2.69 4.31 3.25
CA GLY A 31 1.25 4.49 3.48
C GLY A 31 0.85 5.95 3.62
N LEU A 32 1.64 6.76 4.34
CA LEU A 32 1.38 8.20 4.46
C LEU A 32 1.55 8.91 3.12
N GLY A 33 2.58 8.57 2.35
CA GLY A 33 2.77 9.14 1.02
C GLY A 33 1.62 8.80 0.06
N ILE A 34 1.14 7.57 0.10
CA ILE A 34 -0.05 7.16 -0.65
C ILE A 34 -1.28 7.95 -0.22
N ALA A 35 -1.54 8.08 1.10
CA ALA A 35 -2.68 8.84 1.62
C ALA A 35 -2.63 10.30 1.16
N ARG A 36 -1.45 10.95 1.22
CA ARG A 36 -1.26 12.32 0.72
C ARG A 36 -1.47 12.43 -0.79
N ALA A 37 -0.98 11.48 -1.58
CA ALA A 37 -1.19 11.49 -3.03
C ALA A 37 -2.67 11.33 -3.41
N LEU A 38 -3.41 10.44 -2.74
CA LEU A 38 -4.85 10.28 -2.93
C LEU A 38 -5.62 11.54 -2.50
N ALA A 39 -5.23 12.18 -1.39
CA ALA A 39 -5.80 13.44 -0.95
C ALA A 39 -5.53 14.57 -1.93
N ALA A 40 -4.31 14.69 -2.46
CA ALA A 40 -3.96 15.67 -3.49
C ALA A 40 -4.77 15.48 -4.78
N ALA A 41 -5.13 14.23 -5.10
CA ALA A 41 -6.04 13.92 -6.21
C ALA A 41 -7.54 14.14 -5.89
N GLY A 42 -7.88 14.61 -4.68
CA GLY A 42 -9.24 15.01 -4.27
C GLY A 42 -9.99 13.99 -3.42
N ALA A 43 -9.41 12.84 -3.08
CA ALA A 43 -10.08 11.85 -2.26
C ALA A 43 -10.09 12.26 -0.77
N ASN A 44 -11.21 12.05 -0.08
CA ASN A 44 -11.22 12.00 1.37
C ASN A 44 -10.47 10.75 1.84
N VAL A 45 -9.75 10.83 2.96
CA VAL A 45 -8.89 9.73 3.38
C VAL A 45 -9.17 9.29 4.81
N MET A 46 -9.24 7.99 5.05
CA MET A 46 -9.17 7.37 6.38
C MET A 46 -7.75 6.85 6.58
N LEU A 47 -7.06 7.40 7.56
CA LEU A 47 -5.74 6.94 7.98
C LEU A 47 -5.87 5.81 9.00
N ASN A 48 -4.90 4.89 9.00
CA ASN A 48 -4.79 3.85 10.00
C ASN A 48 -3.33 3.64 10.39
N GLY A 49 -3.08 3.28 11.63
CA GLY A 49 -1.76 2.93 12.16
C GLY A 49 -1.57 3.45 13.58
N PHE A 50 -0.37 3.29 14.10
CA PHE A 50 -0.01 3.74 15.44
C PHE A 50 0.88 4.98 15.37
N GLY A 51 0.94 5.74 16.47
CA GLY A 51 1.77 6.92 16.61
C GLY A 51 1.34 7.80 17.77
N ALA A 52 2.10 8.85 18.07
CA ALA A 52 1.72 9.82 19.07
C ALA A 52 0.47 10.60 18.61
N ALA A 53 -0.51 10.76 19.50
CA ALA A 53 -1.79 11.39 19.17
C ALA A 53 -1.62 12.81 18.57
N ALA A 54 -0.65 13.58 19.08
CA ALA A 54 -0.35 14.91 18.57
C ALA A 54 0.22 14.90 17.14
N GLU A 55 1.00 13.88 16.77
CA GLU A 55 1.55 13.73 15.41
C GLU A 55 0.46 13.32 14.43
N ILE A 56 -0.39 12.39 14.82
CA ILE A 56 -1.54 11.97 14.03
C ILE A 56 -2.47 13.15 13.78
N ALA A 57 -2.79 13.94 14.82
CA ALA A 57 -3.62 15.12 14.69
C ALA A 57 -3.00 16.16 13.72
N ARG A 58 -1.69 16.42 13.82
CA ARG A 58 -0.97 17.31 12.89
C ARG A 58 -1.01 16.78 11.46
N THR A 59 -0.81 15.47 11.26
CA THR A 59 -0.85 14.84 9.92
C THR A 59 -2.23 14.99 9.29
N LYS A 60 -3.30 14.73 10.04
CA LYS A 60 -4.68 14.95 9.58
C LYS A 60 -4.92 16.40 9.19
N ALA A 61 -4.61 17.34 10.09
CA ALA A 61 -4.81 18.76 9.85
C ALA A 61 -4.03 19.26 8.62
N SER A 62 -2.79 18.79 8.43
CA SER A 62 -2.01 19.10 7.22
C SER A 62 -2.68 18.57 5.95
N ILE A 63 -3.15 17.33 5.94
CA ILE A 63 -3.84 16.75 4.75
C ILE A 63 -5.10 17.56 4.42
N GLU A 64 -5.90 17.91 5.42
CA GLU A 64 -7.12 18.70 5.23
C GLU A 64 -6.82 20.11 4.73
N ALA A 65 -5.82 20.78 5.31
CA ALA A 65 -5.45 22.15 4.94
C ALA A 65 -4.80 22.22 3.55
N ASP A 66 -3.91 21.26 3.23
CA ASP A 66 -3.14 21.26 1.99
C ASP A 66 -4.01 20.88 0.76
N HIS A 67 -5.04 20.05 0.95
CA HIS A 67 -5.79 19.46 -0.16
C HIS A 67 -7.29 19.74 -0.17
N GLY A 68 -7.85 20.34 0.90
CA GLY A 68 -9.28 20.68 0.98
C GLY A 68 -10.18 19.45 1.01
N VAL A 69 -9.72 18.35 1.57
CA VAL A 69 -10.45 17.09 1.74
C VAL A 69 -10.69 16.78 3.21
N LYS A 70 -11.51 15.77 3.53
CA LYS A 70 -11.67 15.27 4.90
C LYS A 70 -10.64 14.17 5.18
N ALA A 71 -10.06 14.19 6.38
CA ALA A 71 -9.18 13.14 6.86
C ALA A 71 -9.72 12.52 8.16
N GLY A 72 -10.01 11.21 8.14
CA GLY A 72 -10.33 10.41 9.32
C GLY A 72 -9.09 9.68 9.86
N TYR A 73 -9.23 9.05 11.02
CA TYR A 73 -8.18 8.21 11.61
C TYR A 73 -8.77 7.06 12.43
N SER A 74 -8.19 5.89 12.32
CA SER A 74 -8.47 4.72 13.15
C SER A 74 -7.15 4.10 13.67
N ALA A 75 -7.11 3.82 14.98
CA ALA A 75 -6.00 3.11 15.63
C ALA A 75 -6.16 1.59 15.58
N ALA A 76 -6.95 1.05 14.66
CA ALA A 76 -7.22 -0.39 14.58
C ALA A 76 -5.92 -1.19 14.46
N ASP A 77 -5.77 -2.19 15.32
CA ASP A 77 -4.71 -3.18 15.21
C ASP A 77 -5.01 -4.14 14.07
N MET A 78 -4.12 -4.17 13.09
CA MET A 78 -4.27 -5.02 11.90
C MET A 78 -4.06 -6.51 12.17
N THR A 79 -3.72 -6.91 13.40
CA THR A 79 -3.77 -8.32 13.84
C THR A 79 -5.16 -8.76 14.29
N SER A 80 -6.06 -7.82 14.59
CA SER A 80 -7.40 -8.08 15.13
C SER A 80 -8.49 -7.95 14.06
N PRO A 81 -9.16 -9.05 13.66
CA PRO A 81 -10.30 -8.99 12.73
C PRO A 81 -11.44 -8.10 13.20
N ASP A 82 -11.68 -8.05 14.52
CA ASP A 82 -12.74 -7.22 15.11
C ASP A 82 -12.40 -5.72 15.03
N ALA A 83 -11.16 -5.34 15.34
CA ALA A 83 -10.69 -3.96 15.17
C ALA A 83 -10.71 -3.51 13.71
N ILE A 84 -10.37 -4.42 12.77
CA ILE A 84 -10.51 -4.16 11.34
C ILE A 84 -11.98 -3.93 10.96
N ALA A 85 -12.91 -4.74 11.47
CA ALA A 85 -14.33 -4.58 11.18
C ALA A 85 -14.87 -3.24 11.71
N GLU A 86 -14.45 -2.83 12.91
CA GLU A 86 -14.81 -1.54 13.48
C GLU A 86 -14.25 -0.38 12.62
N MET A 87 -12.99 -0.43 12.21
CA MET A 87 -12.39 0.57 11.32
C MET A 87 -13.16 0.71 10.01
N MET A 88 -13.56 -0.40 9.40
CA MET A 88 -14.34 -0.39 8.17
C MET A 88 -15.71 0.26 8.39
N ALA A 89 -16.39 -0.05 9.50
CA ALA A 89 -17.69 0.54 9.86
C ALA A 89 -17.56 2.05 10.13
N VAL A 90 -16.57 2.47 10.91
CA VAL A 90 -16.28 3.88 11.18
C VAL A 90 -15.98 4.64 9.89
N THR A 91 -15.20 4.06 8.96
CA THR A 91 -14.93 4.68 7.67
C THR A 91 -16.22 4.99 6.90
N LEU A 92 -17.16 4.05 6.86
CA LEU A 92 -18.45 4.24 6.19
C LEU A 92 -19.36 5.25 6.89
N VAL A 93 -19.32 5.32 8.23
CA VAL A 93 -20.09 6.27 9.02
C VAL A 93 -19.54 7.71 8.86
N ASP A 94 -18.24 7.89 9.03
CA ASP A 94 -17.61 9.21 9.09
C ASP A 94 -17.46 9.86 7.72
N LEU A 95 -17.15 9.05 6.70
CA LEU A 95 -16.87 9.53 5.34
C LEU A 95 -17.98 9.15 4.32
N GLY A 96 -18.98 8.37 4.73
CA GLY A 96 -20.21 8.10 3.99
C GLY A 96 -20.08 7.01 2.92
N ARG A 97 -18.87 6.62 2.52
CA ARG A 97 -18.61 5.62 1.45
C ARG A 97 -17.20 5.05 1.58
N LEU A 98 -16.90 4.03 0.77
CA LEU A 98 -15.53 3.53 0.56
C LEU A 98 -15.36 3.16 -0.91
N ASP A 99 -14.51 3.89 -1.61
CA ASP A 99 -14.23 3.71 -3.05
C ASP A 99 -12.88 3.05 -3.29
N ILE A 100 -11.89 3.40 -2.47
CA ILE A 100 -10.51 3.01 -2.64
C ILE A 100 -10.03 2.36 -1.34
N LEU A 101 -9.57 1.12 -1.42
CA LEU A 101 -8.94 0.41 -0.32
C LEU A 101 -7.48 0.17 -0.64
N VAL A 102 -6.57 0.69 0.18
CA VAL A 102 -5.14 0.44 0.07
C VAL A 102 -4.66 -0.40 1.25
N ASN A 103 -4.35 -1.66 1.01
CA ASN A 103 -3.76 -2.57 1.96
C ASN A 103 -2.24 -2.40 1.96
N ASN A 104 -1.75 -1.52 2.83
CA ASN A 104 -0.33 -1.17 2.91
C ASN A 104 0.31 -1.62 4.24
N ALA A 105 -0.45 -1.79 5.32
CA ALA A 105 0.10 -2.21 6.61
C ALA A 105 1.02 -3.44 6.47
N GLY A 106 2.18 -3.38 7.10
CA GLY A 106 3.14 -4.48 7.02
C GLY A 106 4.31 -4.31 7.97
N ILE A 107 4.81 -5.44 8.42
CA ILE A 107 6.01 -5.56 9.27
C ILE A 107 6.94 -6.60 8.68
N GLN A 108 8.20 -6.60 9.14
CA GLN A 108 9.21 -7.55 8.72
C GLN A 108 10.03 -8.02 9.92
N HIS A 109 10.47 -9.28 9.87
CA HIS A 109 11.50 -9.85 10.74
C HIS A 109 12.47 -10.65 9.86
N VAL A 110 13.75 -10.67 10.27
CA VAL A 110 14.83 -11.33 9.53
C VAL A 110 15.49 -12.33 10.45
N ALA A 111 15.45 -13.61 10.09
CA ALA A 111 16.11 -14.70 10.78
C ALA A 111 16.30 -15.90 9.85
N PRO A 112 17.28 -16.80 10.10
CA PRO A 112 17.37 -18.10 9.44
C PRO A 112 16.06 -18.88 9.58
N LEU A 113 15.70 -19.69 8.59
CA LEU A 113 14.42 -20.39 8.55
C LEU A 113 14.20 -21.32 9.75
N ASP A 114 15.25 -22.03 10.15
CA ASP A 114 15.28 -22.95 11.30
C ASP A 114 15.30 -22.26 12.67
N GLN A 115 15.56 -20.93 12.69
CA GLN A 115 15.60 -20.10 13.90
C GLN A 115 14.50 -19.02 13.87
N PHE A 116 13.60 -19.06 12.87
CA PHE A 116 12.57 -18.03 12.73
C PHE A 116 11.53 -18.19 13.84
N PRO A 117 11.31 -17.16 14.72
CA PRO A 117 10.36 -17.28 15.82
C PRO A 117 8.94 -17.47 15.31
N ALA A 118 8.21 -18.47 15.83
CA ALA A 118 6.85 -18.81 15.40
C ALA A 118 5.88 -17.63 15.61
N GLU A 119 6.01 -16.92 16.75
CA GLU A 119 5.18 -15.74 17.03
C GLU A 119 5.40 -14.59 16.04
N LYS A 120 6.62 -14.45 15.49
CA LYS A 120 6.91 -13.47 14.44
C LYS A 120 6.34 -13.90 13.09
N TRP A 121 6.35 -15.20 12.81
CA TRP A 121 5.70 -15.76 11.65
C TRP A 121 4.20 -15.45 11.66
N ASP A 122 3.51 -15.80 12.76
CA ASP A 122 2.07 -15.59 12.90
C ASP A 122 1.70 -14.10 12.82
N GLN A 123 2.48 -13.24 13.51
CA GLN A 123 2.28 -11.78 13.48
C GLN A 123 2.42 -11.20 12.07
N ILE A 124 3.45 -11.63 11.33
CA ILE A 124 3.68 -11.15 9.96
C ILE A 124 2.57 -11.62 9.03
N LEU A 125 2.13 -12.87 9.11
CA LEU A 125 1.00 -13.34 8.31
C LEU A 125 -0.29 -12.61 8.65
N ALA A 126 -0.56 -12.38 9.93
CA ALA A 126 -1.74 -11.63 10.37
C ALA A 126 -1.78 -10.23 9.77
N ILE A 127 -0.68 -9.45 9.88
CA ILE A 127 -0.63 -8.07 9.44
C ILE A 127 -0.47 -7.94 7.92
N ASN A 128 0.47 -8.71 7.31
CA ASN A 128 0.82 -8.49 5.91
C ASN A 128 -0.10 -9.21 4.91
N LEU A 129 -0.90 -10.19 5.37
CA LEU A 129 -1.76 -10.99 4.49
C LEU A 129 -3.20 -11.08 5.00
N SER A 130 -3.42 -11.60 6.22
CA SER A 130 -4.78 -11.83 6.71
C SER A 130 -5.57 -10.54 6.87
N SER A 131 -4.91 -9.45 7.28
CA SER A 131 -5.55 -8.13 7.35
C SER A 131 -6.11 -7.67 6.01
N ALA A 132 -5.34 -7.86 4.91
CA ALA A 132 -5.77 -7.52 3.57
C ALA A 132 -6.97 -8.36 3.10
N PHE A 133 -7.03 -9.62 3.50
CA PHE A 133 -8.23 -10.46 3.30
C PHE A 133 -9.43 -9.89 4.05
N HIS A 134 -9.27 -9.55 5.34
CA HIS A 134 -10.38 -9.04 6.16
C HIS A 134 -10.90 -7.69 5.65
N THR A 135 -10.03 -6.74 5.34
CA THR A 135 -10.42 -5.43 4.79
C THR A 135 -11.10 -5.58 3.44
N THR A 136 -10.54 -6.39 2.52
CA THR A 136 -11.12 -6.66 1.20
C THR A 136 -12.51 -7.27 1.33
N ARG A 137 -12.67 -8.34 2.11
CA ARG A 137 -13.96 -8.99 2.35
C ARG A 137 -15.02 -8.02 2.86
N LEU A 138 -14.65 -7.11 3.75
CA LEU A 138 -15.57 -6.12 4.33
C LEU A 138 -15.85 -4.92 3.41
N ALA A 139 -14.95 -4.58 2.49
CA ALA A 139 -15.13 -3.52 1.50
C ALA A 139 -16.07 -3.92 0.36
N LEU A 140 -16.00 -5.18 -0.10
CA LEU A 140 -16.70 -5.66 -1.30
C LEU A 140 -18.21 -5.41 -1.29
N PRO A 141 -18.99 -5.61 -0.20
CA PRO A 141 -20.43 -5.36 -0.22
C PRO A 141 -20.79 -3.90 -0.56
N ALA A 142 -20.06 -2.94 0.01
CA ALA A 142 -20.28 -1.51 -0.27
C ALA A 142 -19.84 -1.16 -1.71
N MET A 143 -18.70 -1.65 -2.15
CA MET A 143 -18.18 -1.43 -3.51
C MET A 143 -19.09 -2.04 -4.58
N ARG A 144 -19.63 -3.25 -4.36
CA ARG A 144 -20.63 -3.88 -5.27
C ARG A 144 -21.89 -3.04 -5.37
N LYS A 145 -22.43 -2.57 -4.24
CA LYS A 145 -23.61 -1.70 -4.22
C LYS A 145 -23.39 -0.41 -5.01
N GLN A 146 -22.19 0.16 -4.97
CA GLN A 146 -21.79 1.37 -5.67
C GLN A 146 -21.46 1.13 -7.15
N ARG A 147 -21.27 -0.13 -7.58
CA ARG A 147 -20.73 -0.51 -8.89
C ARG A 147 -19.37 0.17 -9.17
N PHE A 148 -18.61 0.38 -8.12
CA PHE A 148 -17.28 0.98 -8.18
C PHE A 148 -16.44 0.54 -6.99
N GLY A 149 -15.21 0.13 -7.24
CA GLY A 149 -14.21 -0.14 -6.22
C GLY A 149 -12.80 -0.20 -6.82
N ARG A 150 -11.83 0.22 -6.03
CA ARG A 150 -10.39 0.14 -6.36
C ARG A 150 -9.65 -0.43 -5.17
N ILE A 151 -9.20 -1.67 -5.29
CA ILE A 151 -8.43 -2.35 -4.24
C ILE A 151 -6.97 -2.38 -4.70
N ILE A 152 -6.09 -1.83 -3.88
CA ILE A 152 -4.66 -1.73 -4.18
C ILE A 152 -3.90 -2.37 -3.02
N ASN A 153 -3.21 -3.46 -3.29
CA ASN A 153 -2.42 -4.18 -2.31
C ASN A 153 -0.95 -3.78 -2.46
N VAL A 154 -0.36 -3.19 -1.42
CA VAL A 154 1.08 -2.91 -1.40
C VAL A 154 1.81 -4.20 -1.05
N ALA A 155 2.21 -4.92 -2.10
CA ALA A 155 3.01 -6.13 -1.98
C ALA A 155 4.50 -5.78 -1.75
N SER A 156 5.39 -6.27 -2.60
CA SER A 156 6.83 -6.03 -2.62
C SER A 156 7.41 -6.71 -3.87
N ALA A 157 8.62 -6.37 -4.29
CA ALA A 157 9.42 -7.24 -5.15
C ALA A 157 9.51 -8.67 -4.58
N HIS A 158 9.51 -8.81 -3.25
CA HIS A 158 9.41 -10.10 -2.55
C HIS A 158 8.05 -10.81 -2.66
N GLY A 159 7.10 -10.28 -3.38
CA GLY A 159 5.89 -10.98 -3.82
C GLY A 159 6.08 -11.66 -5.19
N LEU A 160 7.20 -11.40 -5.88
CA LEU A 160 7.55 -11.91 -7.20
C LEU A 160 8.82 -12.76 -7.17
N VAL A 161 9.77 -12.44 -6.29
CA VAL A 161 11.03 -13.16 -6.06
C VAL A 161 11.27 -13.34 -4.56
N ALA A 162 12.24 -14.17 -4.18
CA ALA A 162 12.58 -14.40 -2.78
C ALA A 162 13.94 -13.82 -2.40
N SER A 163 14.15 -13.65 -1.10
CA SER A 163 15.46 -13.43 -0.49
C SER A 163 15.61 -14.31 0.76
N PRO A 164 16.80 -14.76 1.11
CA PRO A 164 17.03 -15.54 2.33
C PRO A 164 16.64 -14.74 3.58
N PHE A 165 16.37 -15.43 4.66
CA PHE A 165 16.12 -14.90 6.01
C PHE A 165 14.81 -14.11 6.18
N LYS A 166 13.91 -14.12 5.20
CA LYS A 166 12.64 -13.37 5.19
C LYS A 166 11.42 -14.28 5.00
N ALA A 167 11.44 -15.49 5.59
CA ALA A 167 10.47 -16.54 5.33
C ALA A 167 9.01 -16.05 5.40
N ALA A 168 8.56 -15.51 6.54
CA ALA A 168 7.18 -15.06 6.72
C ALA A 168 6.84 -13.87 5.78
N TYR A 169 7.75 -12.92 5.62
CA TYR A 169 7.52 -11.75 4.76
C TYR A 169 7.34 -12.14 3.29
N VAL A 170 8.24 -12.95 2.76
CA VAL A 170 8.17 -13.44 1.37
C VAL A 170 6.88 -14.24 1.16
N THR A 171 6.55 -15.14 2.08
CA THR A 171 5.31 -15.93 2.02
C THR A 171 4.07 -15.01 2.01
N ALA A 172 3.99 -14.04 2.92
CA ALA A 172 2.87 -13.10 2.97
C ALA A 172 2.76 -12.27 1.69
N LYS A 173 3.89 -11.80 1.14
CA LYS A 173 3.90 -10.96 -0.07
C LYS A 173 3.60 -11.74 -1.35
N HIS A 174 3.94 -13.03 -1.43
CA HIS A 174 3.43 -13.92 -2.49
C HIS A 174 1.93 -14.19 -2.29
N GLY A 175 1.50 -14.43 -1.05
CA GLY A 175 0.09 -14.67 -0.72
C GLY A 175 -0.81 -13.50 -1.11
N ILE A 176 -0.38 -12.24 -0.87
CA ILE A 176 -1.17 -11.06 -1.23
C ILE A 176 -1.29 -10.86 -2.74
N VAL A 177 -0.28 -11.28 -3.53
CA VAL A 177 -0.37 -11.30 -5.01
C VAL A 177 -1.40 -12.35 -5.45
N GLY A 178 -1.44 -13.51 -4.78
CA GLY A 178 -2.49 -14.52 -5.00
C GLY A 178 -3.89 -13.98 -4.68
N LEU A 179 -4.06 -13.38 -3.50
CA LEU A 179 -5.32 -12.74 -3.08
C LEU A 179 -5.78 -11.66 -4.08
N THR A 180 -4.85 -10.86 -4.60
CA THR A 180 -5.13 -9.85 -5.63
C THR A 180 -5.79 -10.43 -6.87
N LYS A 181 -5.27 -11.56 -7.36
CA LYS A 181 -5.81 -12.23 -8.55
C LYS A 181 -7.20 -12.82 -8.30
N VAL A 182 -7.40 -13.44 -7.16
CA VAL A 182 -8.73 -14.00 -6.77
C VAL A 182 -9.76 -12.89 -6.66
N ALA A 183 -9.46 -11.82 -5.93
CA ALA A 183 -10.38 -10.69 -5.79
C ALA A 183 -10.70 -10.04 -7.14
N ALA A 184 -9.72 -9.89 -8.03
CA ALA A 184 -9.92 -9.35 -9.37
C ALA A 184 -10.90 -10.19 -10.20
N LEU A 185 -10.74 -11.52 -10.18
CA LEU A 185 -11.62 -12.43 -10.93
C LEU A 185 -13.04 -12.46 -10.38
N GLU A 186 -13.20 -12.48 -9.06
CA GLU A 186 -14.51 -12.53 -8.40
C GLU A 186 -15.32 -11.22 -8.53
N THR A 187 -14.68 -10.12 -8.91
CA THR A 187 -15.30 -8.78 -8.99
C THR A 187 -15.25 -8.17 -10.39
N ALA A 188 -14.83 -8.93 -11.40
CA ALA A 188 -14.62 -8.44 -12.76
C ALA A 188 -15.86 -7.78 -13.39
N GLU A 189 -17.06 -8.27 -13.05
CA GLU A 189 -18.33 -7.73 -13.55
C GLU A 189 -18.95 -6.65 -12.65
N ASP A 190 -18.33 -6.36 -11.50
CA ASP A 190 -18.88 -5.45 -10.47
C ASP A 190 -18.41 -3.99 -10.62
N GLY A 191 -17.57 -3.69 -11.61
CA GLY A 191 -16.93 -2.37 -11.75
C GLY A 191 -15.80 -2.14 -10.74
N ILE A 192 -15.29 -3.23 -10.14
CA ILE A 192 -14.23 -3.23 -9.12
C ILE A 192 -12.94 -3.75 -9.75
N THR A 193 -11.82 -3.11 -9.44
CA THR A 193 -10.48 -3.63 -9.79
C THR A 193 -9.68 -3.94 -8.54
N CYS A 194 -8.83 -4.97 -8.61
CA CYS A 194 -7.90 -5.31 -7.55
C CYS A 194 -6.51 -5.52 -8.14
N ASN A 195 -5.52 -4.73 -7.71
CA ASN A 195 -4.16 -4.76 -8.23
C ASN A 195 -3.13 -4.75 -7.08
N ALA A 196 -1.94 -5.28 -7.34
CA ALA A 196 -0.82 -5.19 -6.42
C ALA A 196 0.26 -4.26 -6.97
N ILE A 197 0.80 -3.39 -6.12
CA ILE A 197 2.04 -2.65 -6.36
C ILE A 197 3.15 -3.43 -5.67
N CYS A 198 4.26 -3.67 -6.36
CA CYS A 198 5.40 -4.45 -5.88
C CYS A 198 6.65 -3.56 -5.81
N PRO A 199 6.82 -2.75 -4.74
CA PRO A 199 8.00 -1.91 -4.60
C PRO A 199 9.25 -2.75 -4.36
N GLY A 200 10.40 -2.29 -4.90
CA GLY A 200 11.71 -2.64 -4.40
C GLY A 200 12.04 -1.87 -3.12
N TYR A 201 13.26 -1.37 -3.00
CA TYR A 201 13.62 -0.48 -1.90
C TYR A 201 13.09 0.94 -2.14
N VAL A 202 12.26 1.41 -1.19
CA VAL A 202 11.71 2.77 -1.18
C VAL A 202 12.41 3.58 -0.10
N TYR A 203 12.85 4.80 -0.41
CA TYR A 203 13.47 5.68 0.57
C TYR A 203 12.44 6.14 1.59
N THR A 204 12.61 5.71 2.83
CA THR A 204 11.75 6.05 3.96
C THR A 204 12.60 6.36 5.20
N PRO A 205 12.07 7.05 6.21
CA PRO A 205 12.81 7.28 7.46
C PRO A 205 13.34 5.99 8.12
N LEU A 206 12.61 4.88 7.95
CA LEU A 206 13.04 3.57 8.45
C LEU A 206 14.29 3.06 7.71
N VAL A 207 14.36 3.22 6.39
CA VAL A 207 15.51 2.82 5.58
C VAL A 207 16.69 3.73 5.87
N GLU A 208 16.47 5.04 5.95
CA GLU A 208 17.51 6.01 6.32
C GLU A 208 18.18 5.66 7.67
N ALA A 209 17.39 5.36 8.69
CA ALA A 209 17.91 4.98 10.01
C ALA A 209 18.76 3.69 10.01
N GLN A 210 18.62 2.82 9.01
CA GLN A 210 19.39 1.58 8.91
C GLN A 210 20.77 1.78 8.27
N ILE A 211 20.97 2.83 7.47
CA ILE A 211 22.18 3.02 6.66
C ILE A 211 23.42 3.15 7.55
N ASP A 212 23.37 3.98 8.59
CA ASP A 212 24.51 4.21 9.49
C ASP A 212 24.92 2.97 10.30
N GLY A 213 23.91 2.23 10.78
CA GLY A 213 24.15 0.96 11.47
C GLY A 213 24.83 -0.06 10.56
N GLN A 214 24.41 -0.17 9.32
CA GLN A 214 25.00 -1.07 8.35
C GLN A 214 26.40 -0.60 7.90
N ALA A 215 26.62 0.70 7.74
CA ALA A 215 27.93 1.26 7.42
C ALA A 215 28.96 0.88 8.49
N THR A 216 28.57 1.02 9.77
CA THR A 216 29.40 0.62 10.91
C THR A 216 29.63 -0.89 10.95
N ALA A 217 28.59 -1.70 10.78
CA ALA A 217 28.68 -3.16 10.85
C ALA A 217 29.55 -3.76 9.74
N HIS A 218 29.53 -3.17 8.54
CA HIS A 218 30.29 -3.63 7.38
C HIS A 218 31.67 -2.92 7.23
N GLY A 219 31.94 -1.86 7.98
CA GLY A 219 33.16 -1.08 7.85
C GLY A 219 33.33 -0.38 6.50
N ILE A 220 32.22 0.04 5.87
CA ILE A 220 32.18 0.68 4.55
C ILE A 220 31.43 2.02 4.62
N SER A 221 31.57 2.83 3.57
CA SER A 221 30.88 4.13 3.51
C SER A 221 29.36 3.99 3.35
N ARG A 222 28.60 5.03 3.71
CA ARG A 222 27.14 5.08 3.49
C ARG A 222 26.78 4.81 2.02
N ASP A 223 27.51 5.41 1.07
CA ASP A 223 27.26 5.23 -0.37
C ASP A 223 27.47 3.78 -0.80
N GLN A 224 28.47 3.10 -0.25
CA GLN A 224 28.69 1.68 -0.51
C GLN A 224 27.58 0.83 0.10
N VAL A 225 27.12 1.15 1.33
CA VAL A 225 25.94 0.46 1.93
C VAL A 225 24.72 0.60 1.02
N ILE A 226 24.42 1.80 0.57
CA ILE A 226 23.28 2.06 -0.31
C ILE A 226 23.43 1.26 -1.61
N ARG A 227 24.56 1.37 -2.29
CA ARG A 227 24.77 0.81 -3.62
C ARG A 227 24.91 -0.71 -3.60
N ASP A 228 25.73 -1.24 -2.68
CA ASP A 228 26.25 -2.61 -2.75
C ASP A 228 25.57 -3.55 -1.76
N VAL A 229 24.87 -3.00 -0.75
CA VAL A 229 24.12 -3.78 0.23
C VAL A 229 22.61 -3.60 0.03
N LEU A 230 22.07 -2.40 0.20
CA LEU A 230 20.62 -2.18 0.12
C LEU A 230 20.12 -2.32 -1.32
N LEU A 231 20.76 -1.65 -2.27
CA LEU A 231 20.37 -1.66 -3.68
C LEU A 231 21.12 -2.72 -4.51
N ALA A 232 21.73 -3.71 -3.87
CA ALA A 232 22.46 -4.77 -4.55
C ALA A 232 21.62 -5.42 -5.66
N GLN A 233 20.37 -5.71 -5.40
CA GLN A 233 19.44 -6.37 -6.31
C GLN A 233 18.70 -5.41 -7.26
N GLN A 234 18.77 -4.08 -7.06
CA GLN A 234 18.16 -3.09 -7.95
C GLN A 234 19.15 -2.62 -9.02
N PRO A 235 18.97 -2.99 -10.31
CA PRO A 235 19.90 -2.61 -11.38
C PRO A 235 20.10 -1.11 -11.52
N ASN A 236 19.05 -0.31 -11.34
CA ASN A 236 19.11 1.15 -11.46
C ASN A 236 19.86 1.85 -10.30
N LYS A 237 20.23 1.11 -9.24
CA LYS A 237 20.94 1.60 -8.04
C LYS A 237 20.33 2.86 -7.42
N ARG A 238 19.00 3.01 -7.51
CA ARG A 238 18.25 4.15 -6.98
C ARG A 238 17.08 3.63 -6.14
N PHE A 239 16.85 4.21 -4.98
CA PHE A 239 15.61 4.00 -4.24
C PHE A 239 14.43 4.52 -5.07
N ALA A 240 13.32 3.81 -5.02
CA ALA A 240 12.06 4.41 -5.44
C ALA A 240 11.66 5.51 -4.44
N ALA A 241 11.09 6.59 -4.92
CA ALA A 241 10.52 7.62 -4.08
C ALA A 241 9.11 7.21 -3.63
N VAL A 242 8.69 7.69 -2.46
CA VAL A 242 7.33 7.45 -1.95
C VAL A 242 6.30 8.04 -2.93
N GLU A 243 6.63 9.14 -3.56
CA GLU A 243 5.81 9.83 -4.55
C GLU A 243 5.57 8.98 -5.81
N GLU A 244 6.54 8.15 -6.23
CA GLU A 244 6.36 7.23 -7.37
C GLU A 244 5.30 6.16 -7.04
N ILE A 245 5.30 5.64 -5.81
CA ILE A 245 4.28 4.70 -5.33
C ILE A 245 2.92 5.40 -5.24
N GLY A 246 2.89 6.62 -4.69
CA GLY A 246 1.69 7.44 -4.61
C GLY A 246 1.07 7.73 -5.97
N ALA A 247 1.86 8.13 -6.96
CA ALA A 247 1.41 8.43 -8.32
C ALA A 247 0.80 7.18 -9.01
N LEU A 248 1.47 6.02 -8.87
CA LEU A 248 0.93 4.76 -9.40
C LEU A 248 -0.37 4.36 -8.68
N THR A 249 -0.46 4.60 -7.37
CA THR A 249 -1.69 4.34 -6.60
C THR A 249 -2.84 5.23 -7.10
N VAL A 250 -2.62 6.52 -7.31
CA VAL A 250 -3.61 7.45 -7.86
C VAL A 250 -4.06 7.01 -9.26
N PHE A 251 -3.14 6.62 -10.13
CA PHE A 251 -3.47 6.08 -11.45
C PHE A 251 -4.35 4.84 -11.35
N LEU A 252 -3.98 3.85 -10.54
CA LEU A 252 -4.76 2.62 -10.35
C LEU A 252 -6.13 2.87 -9.70
N ALA A 253 -6.26 3.92 -8.90
CA ALA A 253 -7.51 4.34 -8.28
C ALA A 253 -8.45 5.09 -9.24
N SER A 254 -7.95 5.58 -10.36
CA SER A 254 -8.70 6.39 -11.34
C SER A 254 -9.51 5.54 -12.33
N ASP A 255 -10.36 6.21 -13.09
CA ASP A 255 -11.11 5.60 -14.19
C ASP A 255 -10.20 5.25 -15.38
N ALA A 256 -9.02 5.87 -15.49
CA ALA A 256 -8.03 5.54 -16.53
C ALA A 256 -7.47 4.11 -16.40
N ALA A 257 -7.54 3.51 -15.21
CA ALA A 257 -7.11 2.15 -14.93
C ALA A 257 -8.28 1.14 -14.86
N ALA A 258 -9.47 1.48 -15.34
CA ALA A 258 -10.67 0.64 -15.19
C ALA A 258 -10.55 -0.77 -15.80
N SER A 259 -9.67 -0.97 -16.77
CA SER A 259 -9.40 -2.28 -17.39
C SER A 259 -8.14 -2.97 -16.82
N ILE A 260 -7.48 -2.39 -15.81
CA ILE A 260 -6.31 -2.97 -15.17
C ILE A 260 -6.76 -3.65 -13.89
N THR A 261 -6.78 -4.99 -13.87
CA THR A 261 -7.16 -5.79 -12.69
C THR A 261 -6.39 -7.11 -12.65
N GLY A 262 -6.13 -7.62 -11.47
CA GLY A 262 -5.41 -8.88 -11.23
C GLY A 262 -3.91 -8.82 -11.48
N THR A 263 -3.33 -7.64 -11.72
CA THR A 263 -1.91 -7.49 -12.03
C THR A 263 -1.07 -7.20 -10.79
N ALA A 264 0.22 -7.56 -10.88
CA ALA A 264 1.26 -7.19 -9.93
C ALA A 264 2.27 -6.30 -10.67
N LEU A 265 2.33 -5.04 -10.29
CA LEU A 265 3.12 -3.99 -10.96
C LEU A 265 4.42 -3.72 -10.18
N PRO A 266 5.60 -4.11 -10.71
CA PRO A 266 6.86 -3.82 -10.05
C PRO A 266 7.22 -2.32 -10.15
N VAL A 267 7.68 -1.75 -9.03
CA VAL A 267 8.30 -0.44 -8.93
C VAL A 267 9.63 -0.65 -8.20
N ASP A 268 10.56 -1.35 -8.84
CA ASP A 268 11.69 -2.02 -8.21
C ASP A 268 13.04 -1.77 -8.90
N GLY A 269 13.09 -0.81 -9.83
CA GLY A 269 14.31 -0.46 -10.54
C GLY A 269 14.90 -1.57 -11.40
N GLY A 270 14.06 -2.52 -11.83
CA GLY A 270 14.43 -3.66 -12.66
C GLY A 270 14.83 -4.92 -11.88
N TRP A 271 14.68 -4.95 -10.56
CA TRP A 271 15.04 -6.11 -9.74
C TRP A 271 14.38 -7.40 -10.21
N THR A 272 13.10 -7.38 -10.56
CA THR A 272 12.33 -8.57 -10.97
C THR A 272 12.23 -8.77 -12.48
N ALA A 273 13.05 -8.08 -13.26
CA ALA A 273 13.01 -8.17 -14.73
C ALA A 273 13.80 -9.35 -15.33
N HIS A 274 14.45 -10.19 -14.49
CA HIS A 274 15.28 -11.33 -14.91
C HIS A 274 14.96 -12.59 -14.11
#